data_4d58399af64d2a6f5fc330d8ed291ecd
#
_entry.id   4d58399af64d2a6f5fc330d8ed291ecd
#
_cell.length_a   1.000
_cell.length_b   1.000
_cell.length_c   1.000
_cell.angle_alpha   90.00
_cell.angle_beta   90.00
_cell.angle_gamma   90.00
#
_symmetry.space_group_name_H-M   'P 1'
#
loop_
_entity.id
_entity.type
_entity.pdbx_description
1 polymer ?
#
loop_
_entity_poly.entity_id
_entity_poly.type
_entity_poly.pdbx_seq_one_letter_code
_entity_poly.pdbx_strand_id
1 'polypeptide(L)'
;MTYTVMDTLLKLGGRLGFIITQSLFKTAGAGAGFRRFSIPRRDGGETPLRILHVDDMVALQPFEGASNRTAVMVLEKGRQTTYPVPYTVWRKVKGARFTYDSTLEEVTNATVRLNFVAEPVNPSDLTSPWLTARPKAIRAVRKVLGKSDYVAHAGAYTGGANAVYWVDIVYKRPDGLVVVRNIIEGAKVKVDEVTEPIEPDLLYPLLRGRDVRRWWAEPSACIIVPRLHNNPNQVIPANQMQRQYPRTYGYLKRFEAVLLRRADAMVKSALERGEPFYFYGAVGTYTFAPWKVVWLGFGATEMQAAVVGLVDGKPVMTNQAMHPFVPLDREDEAHYLCACLNSSVVNLAVISHTQLGGKSFAQSNILEHIRIPRFDPKNPVHLRLAELSMRAHEAAKIGDEMRLREIEAEVDRWAAKLWNLTDDELRDIQQSLAELSEMPEPIEEEE
;
A
#
# COMPACT_ATOMS: atom_id res chain seq x y z
N MET A 1 24.94 8.47 14.48
CA MET A 1 26.24 8.59 13.76
C MET A 1 26.29 9.82 12.86
N THR A 2 25.44 10.00 11.84
CA THR A 2 25.50 11.14 10.88
C THR A 2 25.55 12.50 11.57
N TYR A 3 24.62 12.79 12.48
CA TYR A 3 24.59 14.05 13.23
C TYR A 3 25.85 14.27 14.09
N THR A 4 26.37 13.22 14.73
CA THR A 4 27.60 13.31 15.54
C THR A 4 28.80 13.72 14.67
N VAL A 5 28.95 13.09 13.49
CA VAL A 5 30.01 13.44 12.54
C VAL A 5 29.89 14.90 12.08
N MET A 6 28.69 15.34 11.73
CA MET A 6 28.43 16.72 11.31
C MET A 6 28.68 17.74 12.43
N ASP A 7 28.36 17.39 13.67
CA ASP A 7 28.52 18.28 14.80
C ASP A 7 30.01 18.41 15.18
N THR A 8 30.71 17.27 15.32
CA THR A 8 32.04 17.23 15.91
C THR A 8 33.17 17.41 14.91
N LEU A 9 33.03 16.93 13.67
CA LEU A 9 34.12 16.86 12.70
C LEU A 9 33.99 17.88 11.55
N LEU A 10 32.79 18.41 11.30
CA LEU A 10 32.53 19.29 10.18
C LEU A 10 32.53 20.76 10.63
N LYS A 11 33.41 21.59 10.08
CA LYS A 11 33.39 23.05 10.28
C LYS A 11 32.22 23.70 9.49
N LEU A 12 31.87 24.94 9.85
CA LEU A 12 30.91 25.75 9.08
C LEU A 12 31.39 25.91 7.62
N GLY A 13 30.50 25.75 6.66
CA GLY A 13 30.82 25.71 5.23
C GLY A 13 31.45 24.41 4.75
N GLY A 14 31.77 23.49 5.67
CA GLY A 14 32.29 22.16 5.32
C GLY A 14 31.20 21.27 4.67
N ARG A 15 31.65 20.39 3.77
CA ARG A 15 30.80 19.45 3.05
C ARG A 15 31.04 18.03 3.51
N LEU A 16 29.97 17.21 3.53
CA LEU A 16 29.98 15.80 3.87
C LEU A 16 29.21 15.01 2.83
N GLY A 17 29.86 13.99 2.24
CA GLY A 17 29.18 12.91 1.53
C GLY A 17 28.94 11.74 2.48
N PHE A 18 27.73 11.27 2.60
CA PHE A 18 27.38 10.22 3.56
C PHE A 18 26.43 9.20 2.96
N ILE A 19 26.77 7.92 3.14
CA ILE A 19 25.91 6.80 2.75
C ILE A 19 24.80 6.66 3.79
N ILE A 20 23.57 6.60 3.33
CA ILE A 20 22.39 6.58 4.18
C ILE A 20 21.31 5.68 3.56
N THR A 21 20.33 5.28 4.35
CA THR A 21 19.17 4.57 3.79
C THR A 21 18.19 5.56 3.14
N GLN A 22 17.79 5.32 1.91
CA GLN A 22 16.80 6.11 1.17
C GLN A 22 15.49 6.30 1.94
N SER A 23 15.13 5.34 2.80
CA SER A 23 13.95 5.38 3.65
C SER A 23 13.85 6.65 4.51
N LEU A 24 14.97 7.25 4.91
CA LEU A 24 14.97 8.51 5.67
C LEU A 24 14.33 9.69 4.93
N PHE A 25 14.30 9.65 3.61
CA PHE A 25 13.63 10.68 2.80
C PHE A 25 12.15 10.37 2.57
N LYS A 26 11.74 9.10 2.64
CA LYS A 26 10.41 8.63 2.19
C LYS A 26 9.46 8.23 3.32
N THR A 27 9.97 7.94 4.54
CA THR A 27 9.12 7.47 5.64
C THR A 27 8.71 8.59 6.60
N ALA A 28 7.52 8.47 7.18
CA ALA A 28 7.09 9.25 8.33
C ALA A 28 7.80 8.80 9.62
N GLY A 29 7.54 9.43 10.75
CA GLY A 29 8.09 9.04 12.05
C GLY A 29 9.58 9.34 12.18
N ALA A 30 10.44 8.33 12.34
CA ALA A 30 11.88 8.51 12.58
C ALA A 30 12.59 9.36 11.51
N GLY A 31 12.14 9.29 10.25
CA GLY A 31 12.64 10.13 9.16
C GLY A 31 12.33 11.62 9.35
N ALA A 32 11.22 11.97 10.00
CA ALA A 32 10.83 13.37 10.20
C ALA A 32 11.87 14.14 11.05
N GLY A 33 12.37 13.54 12.13
CA GLY A 33 13.44 14.14 12.94
C GLY A 33 14.70 14.39 12.15
N PHE A 34 15.09 13.45 11.28
CA PHE A 34 16.25 13.61 10.40
C PHE A 34 16.06 14.74 9.39
N ARG A 35 14.88 14.86 8.78
CA ARG A 35 14.57 15.90 7.76
C ARG A 35 14.41 17.32 8.30
N ARG A 36 14.58 17.55 9.61
CA ARG A 36 14.78 18.91 10.12
C ARG A 36 16.02 19.57 9.55
N PHE A 37 17.01 18.77 9.16
CA PHE A 37 18.29 19.22 8.63
C PHE A 37 18.90 20.33 9.47
N SER A 38 18.94 20.11 10.78
CA SER A 38 19.55 21.03 11.75
C SER A 38 20.21 20.25 12.88
N ILE A 39 21.27 20.82 13.46
CA ILE A 39 21.99 20.26 14.61
C ILE A 39 21.67 21.14 15.82
N PRO A 40 21.06 20.59 16.90
CA PRO A 40 20.85 21.32 18.13
C PRO A 40 22.19 21.80 18.73
N ARG A 41 22.25 23.05 19.15
CA ARG A 41 23.41 23.62 19.82
C ARG A 41 23.18 23.68 21.35
N ARG A 42 24.28 23.72 22.10
CA ARG A 42 24.21 23.78 23.57
C ARG A 42 23.61 25.09 24.10
N ASP A 43 23.63 26.16 23.31
CA ASP A 43 23.05 27.47 23.64
C ASP A 43 21.53 27.56 23.34
N GLY A 44 20.89 26.44 22.98
CA GLY A 44 19.49 26.35 22.63
C GLY A 44 19.16 26.74 21.18
N GLY A 45 20.16 27.15 20.40
CA GLY A 45 20.00 27.40 18.97
C GLY A 45 20.18 26.15 18.11
N GLU A 46 20.09 26.32 16.80
CA GLU A 46 20.33 25.26 15.81
C GLU A 46 21.35 25.68 14.76
N THR A 47 22.16 24.72 14.29
CA THR A 47 23.02 24.89 13.12
C THR A 47 22.35 24.22 11.94
N PRO A 48 21.93 25.00 10.91
CA PRO A 48 21.25 24.44 9.76
C PRO A 48 22.20 23.61 8.87
N LEU A 49 21.62 22.66 8.15
CA LEU A 49 22.29 21.81 7.17
C LEU A 49 21.62 22.00 5.82
N ARG A 50 22.43 22.22 4.78
CA ARG A 50 21.94 22.30 3.40
C ARG A 50 22.22 21.01 2.68
N ILE A 51 21.17 20.32 2.24
CA ILE A 51 21.31 19.20 1.34
C ILE A 51 21.60 19.76 -0.06
N LEU A 52 22.73 19.36 -0.63
CA LEU A 52 23.18 19.79 -1.96
C LEU A 52 22.73 18.86 -3.05
N HIS A 53 22.74 17.55 -2.76
CA HIS A 53 22.43 16.51 -3.72
C HIS A 53 22.15 15.18 -3.01
N VAL A 54 21.32 14.34 -3.64
CA VAL A 54 21.11 12.94 -3.24
C VAL A 54 21.24 12.04 -4.47
N ASP A 55 22.08 11.01 -4.36
CA ASP A 55 22.14 9.89 -5.31
C ASP A 55 21.37 8.71 -4.75
N ASP A 56 20.28 8.33 -5.39
CA ASP A 56 19.48 7.17 -5.07
C ASP A 56 20.03 5.95 -5.81
N MET A 57 20.58 5.01 -5.06
CA MET A 57 21.22 3.80 -5.59
C MET A 57 20.41 2.52 -5.26
N VAL A 58 19.13 2.66 -4.90
CA VAL A 58 18.27 1.52 -4.53
C VAL A 58 18.27 0.43 -5.61
N ALA A 59 18.17 0.82 -6.89
CA ALA A 59 18.16 -0.12 -8.01
C ALA A 59 19.53 -0.78 -8.28
N LEU A 60 20.63 -0.28 -7.71
CA LEU A 60 21.97 -0.85 -7.90
C LEU A 60 22.33 -1.88 -6.85
N GLN A 61 21.80 -1.74 -5.63
CA GLN A 61 22.17 -2.56 -4.46
C GLN A 61 23.71 -2.66 -4.32
N PRO A 62 24.40 -1.55 -4.02
CA PRO A 62 25.86 -1.46 -4.15
C PRO A 62 26.64 -2.24 -3.08
N PHE A 63 26.00 -2.90 -2.14
CA PHE A 63 26.64 -3.66 -1.06
C PHE A 63 26.19 -5.11 -1.08
N GLU A 64 27.14 -6.02 -1.06
CA GLU A 64 26.90 -7.46 -0.98
C GLU A 64 26.22 -7.83 0.34
N GLY A 65 25.21 -8.71 0.29
CA GLY A 65 24.47 -9.18 1.48
C GLY A 65 23.66 -8.11 2.21
N ALA A 66 23.49 -6.90 1.63
CA ALA A 66 22.70 -5.85 2.23
C ALA A 66 21.43 -5.59 1.42
N SER A 67 20.26 -5.89 2.01
CA SER A 67 18.94 -5.57 1.45
C SER A 67 18.55 -4.09 1.63
N ASN A 68 19.41 -3.28 2.25
CA ASN A 68 19.11 -1.88 2.56
C ASN A 68 19.05 -1.01 1.30
N ARG A 69 18.05 -0.17 1.23
CA ARG A 69 17.86 0.83 0.18
C ARG A 69 18.88 1.95 0.31
N THR A 70 19.96 1.85 -0.43
CA THR A 70 21.10 2.75 -0.31
C THR A 70 20.87 4.07 -1.05
N ALA A 71 21.25 5.17 -0.40
CA ALA A 71 21.41 6.48 -1.02
C ALA A 71 22.71 7.14 -0.54
N VAL A 72 23.25 8.05 -1.34
CA VAL A 72 24.35 8.93 -0.95
C VAL A 72 23.82 10.35 -0.87
N MET A 73 24.02 10.99 0.26
CA MET A 73 23.63 12.37 0.52
C MET A 73 24.85 13.26 0.61
N VAL A 74 24.86 14.37 -0.11
CA VAL A 74 25.87 15.41 -0.01
C VAL A 74 25.26 16.64 0.66
N LEU A 75 25.86 17.12 1.74
CA LEU A 75 25.39 18.25 2.50
C LEU A 75 26.49 19.26 2.85
N GLU A 76 26.09 20.47 3.22
CA GLU A 76 26.94 21.58 3.71
C GLU A 76 26.44 22.06 5.08
N LYS A 77 27.34 22.25 6.05
CA LYS A 77 27.00 22.75 7.38
C LYS A 77 26.93 24.28 7.41
N GLY A 78 25.89 24.82 8.05
CA GLY A 78 25.75 26.26 8.31
C GLY A 78 24.83 27.00 7.37
N ARG A 79 24.16 26.31 6.44
CA ARG A 79 23.11 26.88 5.56
C ARG A 79 21.85 26.02 5.59
N GLN A 80 20.71 26.66 5.36
CA GLN A 80 19.44 25.94 5.25
C GLN A 80 19.31 25.20 3.91
N THR A 81 18.63 24.04 3.93
CA THR A 81 18.21 23.34 2.71
C THR A 81 17.22 24.20 1.94
N THR A 82 17.48 24.34 0.64
CA THR A 82 16.58 25.00 -0.31
C THR A 82 15.98 23.96 -1.23
N TYR A 83 14.68 24.06 -1.46
CA TYR A 83 13.96 23.12 -2.33
C TYR A 83 13.65 23.77 -3.68
N PRO A 84 13.60 22.98 -4.78
CA PRO A 84 13.82 21.54 -4.80
C PRO A 84 15.30 21.15 -4.68
N VAL A 85 15.57 20.02 -4.02
CA VAL A 85 16.92 19.43 -3.93
C VAL A 85 17.20 18.59 -5.17
N PRO A 86 18.36 18.70 -5.84
CA PRO A 86 18.76 17.78 -6.90
C PRO A 86 18.80 16.33 -6.41
N TYR A 87 18.18 15.43 -7.14
CA TYR A 87 18.00 14.02 -6.77
C TYR A 87 18.26 13.15 -8.01
N THR A 88 19.34 12.37 -8.00
CA THR A 88 19.69 11.49 -9.11
C THR A 88 19.34 10.06 -8.79
N VAL A 89 18.53 9.42 -9.63
CA VAL A 89 18.22 8.00 -9.52
C VAL A 89 19.15 7.23 -10.46
N TRP A 90 19.91 6.30 -9.90
CA TRP A 90 20.78 5.39 -10.65
C TRP A 90 20.05 4.13 -11.03
N ARG A 91 20.10 3.76 -12.31
CA ARG A 91 19.43 2.58 -12.86
C ARG A 91 20.40 1.78 -13.73
N LYS A 92 20.35 0.45 -13.65
CA LYS A 92 21.09 -0.44 -14.56
C LYS A 92 20.55 -0.29 -15.99
N VAL A 93 21.45 -0.24 -16.96
CA VAL A 93 21.08 -0.41 -18.39
C VAL A 93 20.57 -1.84 -18.55
N LYS A 94 19.49 -2.02 -19.33
CA LYS A 94 18.92 -3.35 -19.59
C LYS A 94 19.98 -4.29 -20.17
N GLY A 95 20.21 -5.43 -19.50
CA GLY A 95 21.21 -6.43 -19.89
C GLY A 95 22.64 -6.14 -19.40
N ALA A 96 22.92 -4.96 -18.85
CA ALA A 96 24.22 -4.65 -18.29
C ALA A 96 24.45 -5.40 -16.94
N ARG A 97 25.69 -5.84 -16.76
CA ARG A 97 26.13 -6.54 -15.54
C ARG A 97 27.36 -5.84 -14.99
N PHE A 98 27.43 -5.72 -13.68
CA PHE A 98 28.64 -5.35 -12.94
C PHE A 98 28.60 -6.09 -11.59
N THR A 99 29.77 -6.25 -10.98
CA THR A 99 29.97 -6.90 -9.69
C THR A 99 30.43 -5.89 -8.66
N TYR A 100 30.58 -6.32 -7.42
CA TYR A 100 31.12 -5.46 -6.35
C TYR A 100 32.58 -5.05 -6.56
N ASP A 101 33.32 -5.79 -7.41
CA ASP A 101 34.70 -5.50 -7.78
C ASP A 101 34.82 -4.65 -9.05
N SER A 102 33.69 -4.26 -9.66
CA SER A 102 33.69 -3.45 -10.88
C SER A 102 34.25 -2.05 -10.62
N THR A 103 35.02 -1.54 -11.58
CA THR A 103 35.54 -0.19 -11.56
C THR A 103 34.42 0.86 -11.69
N LEU A 104 34.72 2.10 -11.28
CA LEU A 104 33.77 3.21 -11.45
C LEU A 104 33.39 3.43 -12.92
N GLU A 105 34.32 3.22 -13.84
CA GLU A 105 34.09 3.34 -15.29
C GLU A 105 33.10 2.27 -15.77
N GLU A 106 33.28 1.00 -15.38
CA GLU A 106 32.37 -0.10 -15.71
C GLU A 106 30.97 0.16 -15.16
N VAL A 107 30.87 0.57 -13.88
CA VAL A 107 29.58 0.93 -13.27
C VAL A 107 28.93 2.10 -13.99
N THR A 108 29.71 3.12 -14.37
CA THR A 108 29.21 4.30 -15.06
C THR A 108 28.64 3.93 -16.43
N ASN A 109 29.32 3.05 -17.17
CA ASN A 109 28.91 2.57 -18.50
C ASN A 109 27.71 1.62 -18.43
N ALA A 110 27.57 0.89 -17.32
CA ALA A 110 26.48 -0.06 -17.08
C ALA A 110 25.23 0.59 -16.46
N THR A 111 25.23 1.91 -16.22
CA THR A 111 24.14 2.62 -15.55
C THR A 111 23.69 3.86 -16.30
N VAL A 112 22.42 4.21 -16.16
CA VAL A 112 21.87 5.52 -16.53
C VAL A 112 21.53 6.32 -15.27
N ARG A 113 21.65 7.64 -15.37
CA ARG A 113 21.34 8.58 -14.28
C ARG A 113 20.15 9.42 -14.68
N LEU A 114 19.04 9.24 -13.94
CA LEU A 114 17.81 9.99 -14.15
C LEU A 114 17.82 11.22 -13.25
N ASN A 115 17.76 12.40 -13.84
CA ASN A 115 17.79 13.67 -13.11
C ASN A 115 16.39 14.04 -12.63
N PHE A 116 16.15 13.79 -11.36
CA PHE A 116 14.95 14.17 -10.63
C PHE A 116 15.24 15.34 -9.69
N VAL A 117 14.20 15.80 -9.05
CA VAL A 117 14.26 16.73 -7.93
C VAL A 117 13.43 16.19 -6.77
N ALA A 118 13.76 16.62 -5.57
CA ALA A 118 13.07 16.23 -4.36
C ALA A 118 12.63 17.46 -3.56
N GLU A 119 11.41 17.40 -3.01
CA GLU A 119 10.85 18.44 -2.13
C GLU A 119 9.84 17.83 -1.15
N PRO A 120 9.56 18.47 0.02
CA PRO A 120 8.57 17.97 0.96
C PRO A 120 7.19 17.79 0.31
N VAL A 121 6.50 16.66 0.59
CA VAL A 121 5.11 16.43 0.15
C VAL A 121 4.19 17.55 0.65
N ASN A 122 4.35 17.95 1.91
CA ASN A 122 3.67 19.10 2.48
C ASN A 122 4.64 20.29 2.54
N PRO A 123 4.48 21.35 1.72
CA PRO A 123 5.35 22.52 1.74
C PRO A 123 5.35 23.29 3.07
N SER A 124 4.28 23.17 3.86
CA SER A 124 4.16 23.81 5.19
C SER A 124 4.85 23.00 6.28
N ASP A 125 5.22 21.73 6.01
CA ASP A 125 5.97 20.87 6.91
C ASP A 125 7.20 20.31 6.19
N LEU A 126 8.33 21.00 6.35
CA LEU A 126 9.60 20.60 5.72
C LEU A 126 10.13 19.26 6.22
N THR A 127 9.58 18.72 7.31
CA THR A 127 9.93 17.39 7.83
C THR A 127 9.09 16.27 7.22
N SER A 128 8.06 16.60 6.41
CA SER A 128 7.24 15.62 5.70
C SER A 128 8.08 14.78 4.72
N PRO A 129 7.64 13.57 4.35
CA PRO A 129 8.31 12.75 3.34
C PRO A 129 8.60 13.53 2.05
N TRP A 130 9.65 13.14 1.35
CA TRP A 130 10.01 13.81 0.10
C TRP A 130 9.24 13.22 -1.09
N LEU A 131 8.69 14.13 -1.90
CA LEU A 131 8.18 13.91 -3.22
C LEU A 131 9.36 13.93 -4.21
N THR A 132 9.54 12.89 -5.01
CA THR A 132 10.62 12.81 -6.01
C THR A 132 10.06 12.48 -7.38
N ALA A 133 10.33 13.34 -8.36
CA ALA A 133 9.94 13.16 -9.77
C ALA A 133 10.77 14.08 -10.66
N ARG A 134 10.54 14.03 -11.98
CA ARG A 134 11.05 15.04 -12.89
C ARG A 134 10.55 16.45 -12.51
N PRO A 135 11.35 17.51 -12.73
CA PRO A 135 10.99 18.88 -12.31
C PRO A 135 9.63 19.37 -12.81
N LYS A 136 9.23 19.01 -14.01
CA LYS A 136 7.90 19.37 -14.57
C LYS A 136 6.79 18.52 -13.96
N ALA A 137 7.01 17.21 -13.82
CA ALA A 137 6.06 16.28 -13.25
C ALA A 137 5.75 16.60 -11.77
N ILE A 138 6.74 17.02 -10.99
CA ILE A 138 6.53 17.43 -9.58
C ILE A 138 5.52 18.59 -9.46
N ARG A 139 5.61 19.58 -10.38
CA ARG A 139 4.67 20.71 -10.39
C ARG A 139 3.24 20.26 -10.74
N ALA A 140 3.11 19.32 -11.67
CA ALA A 140 1.81 18.75 -12.03
C ALA A 140 1.23 17.91 -10.86
N VAL A 141 2.03 17.04 -10.24
CA VAL A 141 1.62 16.23 -9.09
C VAL A 141 1.15 17.10 -7.91
N ARG A 142 1.73 18.30 -7.71
CA ARG A 142 1.27 19.24 -6.68
C ARG A 142 -0.22 19.57 -6.77
N LYS A 143 -0.81 19.59 -7.95
CA LYS A 143 -2.26 19.81 -8.15
C LYS A 143 -3.11 18.64 -7.63
N VAL A 144 -2.51 17.47 -7.55
CA VAL A 144 -3.15 16.21 -7.14
C VAL A 144 -3.03 15.97 -5.63
N LEU A 145 -1.97 16.52 -5.01
CA LEU A 145 -1.75 16.37 -3.58
C LEU A 145 -2.79 17.14 -2.76
N GLY A 146 -3.11 16.59 -1.58
CA GLY A 146 -4.07 17.15 -0.65
C GLY A 146 -4.81 16.05 0.10
N LYS A 147 -5.84 16.42 0.86
CA LYS A 147 -6.64 15.47 1.61
C LYS A 147 -7.70 14.83 0.70
N SER A 148 -7.81 13.51 0.75
CA SER A 148 -8.90 12.76 0.12
C SER A 148 -10.20 12.88 0.90
N ASP A 149 -11.34 12.83 0.19
CA ASP A 149 -12.67 12.69 0.79
C ASP A 149 -13.01 11.20 1.08
N TYR A 150 -12.08 10.30 0.79
CA TYR A 150 -12.18 8.86 1.04
C TYR A 150 -11.21 8.40 2.11
N VAL A 151 -11.67 7.48 2.95
CA VAL A 151 -10.87 6.88 4.01
C VAL A 151 -10.67 5.40 3.70
N ALA A 152 -9.42 4.98 3.65
CA ALA A 152 -9.08 3.59 3.45
C ALA A 152 -8.94 2.85 4.79
N HIS A 153 -9.26 1.58 4.78
CA HIS A 153 -9.19 0.67 5.92
C HIS A 153 -8.30 -0.52 5.59
N ALA A 154 -7.69 -1.10 6.61
CA ALA A 154 -7.04 -2.40 6.51
C ALA A 154 -8.09 -3.52 6.55
N GLY A 155 -7.81 -4.65 5.90
CA GLY A 155 -8.66 -5.83 5.95
C GLY A 155 -8.62 -6.58 7.28
N ALA A 156 -9.37 -7.68 7.38
CA ALA A 156 -9.49 -8.51 8.57
C ALA A 156 -8.14 -9.02 9.07
N TYR A 157 -7.89 -8.88 10.39
CA TYR A 157 -6.62 -9.23 11.01
C TYR A 157 -6.77 -10.36 12.04
N THR A 158 -6.39 -11.56 11.65
CA THR A 158 -6.55 -12.78 12.46
C THR A 158 -5.47 -12.97 13.54
N GLY A 159 -4.48 -12.07 13.61
CA GLY A 159 -3.32 -12.24 14.51
C GLY A 159 -2.42 -13.41 14.12
N GLY A 160 -2.30 -13.67 12.81
CA GLY A 160 -1.50 -14.78 12.25
C GLY A 160 -2.22 -16.12 12.14
N ALA A 161 -3.46 -16.24 12.66
CA ALA A 161 -4.22 -17.50 12.66
C ALA A 161 -5.09 -17.68 11.39
N ASN A 162 -4.59 -17.27 10.22
CA ASN A 162 -5.33 -17.39 8.95
C ASN A 162 -5.83 -18.81 8.70
N ALA A 163 -5.01 -19.83 8.96
CA ALA A 163 -5.37 -21.24 8.77
C ALA A 163 -6.53 -21.74 9.63
N VAL A 164 -6.98 -20.98 10.62
CA VAL A 164 -8.19 -21.30 11.39
C VAL A 164 -9.43 -20.68 10.75
N TYR A 165 -9.31 -19.46 10.25
CA TYR A 165 -10.47 -18.68 9.78
C TYR A 165 -10.70 -18.76 8.28
N TRP A 166 -9.66 -19.00 7.50
CA TRP A 166 -9.76 -19.13 6.04
C TRP A 166 -10.12 -20.53 5.67
N VAL A 167 -11.15 -20.69 4.86
CA VAL A 167 -11.70 -21.98 4.49
C VAL A 167 -12.08 -22.03 3.02
N ASP A 168 -11.97 -23.22 2.45
CA ASP A 168 -12.58 -23.58 1.17
C ASP A 168 -13.94 -24.22 1.42
N ILE A 169 -14.92 -23.93 0.59
CA ILE A 169 -16.20 -24.64 0.57
C ILE A 169 -16.01 -25.93 -0.22
N VAL A 170 -16.17 -27.07 0.46
CA VAL A 170 -16.09 -28.38 -0.20
C VAL A 170 -17.42 -28.71 -0.89
N TYR A 171 -18.55 -28.59 -0.17
CA TYR A 171 -19.90 -28.72 -0.72
C TYR A 171 -20.95 -28.14 0.24
N LYS A 172 -22.14 -27.84 -0.32
CA LYS A 172 -23.33 -27.43 0.44
C LYS A 172 -24.19 -28.65 0.73
N ARG A 173 -24.64 -28.84 1.97
CA ARG A 173 -25.48 -29.95 2.40
C ARG A 173 -26.95 -29.63 2.24
N PRO A 174 -27.83 -30.67 2.07
CA PRO A 174 -29.30 -30.46 1.98
C PRO A 174 -29.92 -29.90 3.26
N ASP A 175 -29.30 -30.11 4.43
CA ASP A 175 -29.74 -29.59 5.73
C ASP A 175 -29.38 -28.11 5.97
N GLY A 176 -28.82 -27.43 4.97
CA GLY A 176 -28.45 -26.02 5.02
C GLY A 176 -27.03 -25.75 5.56
N LEU A 177 -26.34 -26.75 6.08
CA LEU A 177 -24.95 -26.63 6.48
C LEU A 177 -24.01 -26.61 5.27
N VAL A 178 -22.84 -26.01 5.46
CA VAL A 178 -21.76 -25.98 4.46
C VAL A 178 -20.56 -26.74 5.01
N VAL A 179 -20.07 -27.72 4.26
CA VAL A 179 -18.85 -28.44 4.61
C VAL A 179 -17.67 -27.58 4.13
N VAL A 180 -16.84 -27.19 5.08
CA VAL A 180 -15.65 -26.37 4.84
C VAL A 180 -14.38 -27.12 5.20
N ARG A 181 -13.28 -26.79 4.54
CA ARG A 181 -11.94 -27.24 4.85
C ARG A 181 -11.06 -26.01 5.09
N ASN A 182 -10.32 -25.99 6.20
CA ASN A 182 -9.41 -24.88 6.49
C ASN A 182 -8.21 -24.87 5.54
N ILE A 183 -7.75 -23.66 5.20
CA ILE A 183 -6.63 -23.44 4.30
C ILE A 183 -5.34 -23.36 5.12
N ILE A 184 -4.52 -24.41 5.06
CA ILE A 184 -3.26 -24.50 5.81
C ILE A 184 -2.04 -24.08 4.99
N GLU A 185 -2.17 -24.01 3.67
CA GLU A 185 -1.10 -23.62 2.76
C GLU A 185 -0.64 -22.18 3.02
N GLY A 186 0.68 -21.97 3.13
CA GLY A 186 1.27 -20.64 3.38
C GLY A 186 0.95 -20.05 4.76
N ALA A 187 0.36 -20.83 5.69
CA ALA A 187 -0.02 -20.33 6.99
C ALA A 187 1.19 -20.15 7.93
N LYS A 188 1.29 -18.98 8.56
CA LYS A 188 2.32 -18.66 9.56
C LYS A 188 2.18 -19.52 10.83
N VAL A 189 0.95 -19.69 11.29
CA VAL A 189 0.62 -20.55 12.43
C VAL A 189 0.16 -21.90 11.89
N LYS A 190 0.92 -22.95 12.22
CA LYS A 190 0.62 -24.32 11.77
C LYS A 190 -0.51 -24.92 12.59
N VAL A 191 -1.50 -25.48 11.91
CA VAL A 191 -2.63 -26.23 12.48
C VAL A 191 -2.92 -27.43 11.58
N ASP A 192 -3.65 -28.42 12.12
CA ASP A 192 -4.11 -29.56 11.35
C ASP A 192 -5.17 -29.16 10.32
N GLU A 193 -5.19 -29.86 9.18
CA GLU A 193 -6.28 -29.76 8.23
C GLU A 193 -7.53 -30.41 8.81
N VAL A 194 -8.65 -29.67 8.79
CA VAL A 194 -9.93 -30.10 9.33
C VAL A 194 -11.02 -29.86 8.28
N THR A 195 -11.85 -30.86 8.07
CA THR A 195 -13.05 -30.75 7.20
C THR A 195 -14.30 -30.99 8.06
N GLU A 196 -15.14 -29.96 8.20
CA GLU A 196 -16.29 -29.97 9.10
C GLU A 196 -17.49 -29.23 8.49
N PRO A 197 -18.73 -29.66 8.81
CA PRO A 197 -19.93 -28.90 8.49
C PRO A 197 -20.14 -27.75 9.47
N ILE A 198 -20.35 -26.54 8.95
CA ILE A 198 -20.64 -25.34 9.75
C ILE A 198 -21.86 -24.59 9.21
N GLU A 199 -22.39 -23.65 10.00
CA GLU A 199 -23.45 -22.74 9.57
C GLU A 199 -22.93 -21.76 8.52
N PRO A 200 -23.69 -21.49 7.43
CA PRO A 200 -23.24 -20.60 6.36
C PRO A 200 -23.26 -19.11 6.73
N ASP A 201 -24.02 -18.74 7.78
CA ASP A 201 -24.30 -17.33 8.11
C ASP A 201 -23.02 -16.52 8.39
N LEU A 202 -22.03 -17.14 9.04
CA LEU A 202 -20.76 -16.50 9.40
C LEU A 202 -19.66 -16.68 8.36
N LEU A 203 -19.97 -17.32 7.21
CA LEU A 203 -19.05 -17.46 6.10
C LEU A 203 -19.21 -16.27 5.14
N TYR A 204 -18.10 -15.63 4.80
CA TYR A 204 -18.03 -14.52 3.86
C TYR A 204 -16.97 -14.78 2.79
N PRO A 205 -17.19 -14.37 1.53
CA PRO A 205 -16.17 -14.44 0.49
C PRO A 205 -14.92 -13.66 0.91
N LEU A 206 -13.71 -14.19 0.63
CA LEU A 206 -12.42 -13.62 1.02
C LEU A 206 -11.52 -13.43 -0.18
N LEU A 207 -10.99 -12.22 -0.32
CA LEU A 207 -9.87 -11.93 -1.23
C LEU A 207 -8.54 -12.27 -0.58
N ARG A 208 -7.74 -13.10 -1.26
CA ARG A 208 -6.34 -13.39 -0.92
C ARG A 208 -5.40 -12.63 -1.86
N GLY A 209 -4.08 -12.60 -1.58
CA GLY A 209 -3.11 -11.81 -2.32
C GLY A 209 -3.19 -11.93 -3.85
N ARG A 210 -3.43 -13.14 -4.36
CA ARG A 210 -3.54 -13.41 -5.81
C ARG A 210 -4.87 -13.05 -6.44
N ASP A 211 -5.86 -12.68 -5.64
CA ASP A 211 -7.26 -12.48 -6.06
C ASP A 211 -7.54 -11.04 -6.50
N VAL A 212 -6.56 -10.15 -6.37
CA VAL A 212 -6.66 -8.75 -6.80
C VAL A 212 -5.59 -8.43 -7.83
N ARG A 213 -6.00 -7.89 -8.95
CA ARG A 213 -5.17 -7.35 -10.03
C ARG A 213 -5.76 -6.01 -10.47
N ARG A 214 -5.03 -5.29 -11.25
CA ARG A 214 -5.54 -4.06 -11.85
C ARG A 214 -6.81 -4.33 -12.64
N TRP A 215 -7.91 -3.67 -12.29
CA TRP A 215 -9.26 -3.82 -12.88
C TRP A 215 -9.91 -5.20 -12.69
N TRP A 216 -9.42 -6.02 -11.77
CA TRP A 216 -10.02 -7.34 -11.52
C TRP A 216 -9.85 -7.77 -10.08
N ALA A 217 -10.94 -8.22 -9.47
CA ALA A 217 -10.91 -8.86 -8.14
C ALA A 217 -12.00 -9.93 -8.05
N GLU A 218 -11.61 -11.15 -7.64
CA GLU A 218 -12.54 -12.27 -7.47
C GLU A 218 -12.11 -13.12 -6.28
N PRO A 219 -13.00 -13.29 -5.26
CA PRO A 219 -12.67 -14.09 -4.09
C PRO A 219 -12.41 -15.55 -4.41
N SER A 220 -11.30 -16.11 -3.93
CA SER A 220 -10.94 -17.51 -4.13
C SER A 220 -11.12 -18.38 -2.88
N ALA A 221 -11.59 -17.81 -1.77
CA ALA A 221 -11.77 -18.48 -0.49
C ALA A 221 -12.93 -17.87 0.29
N CYS A 222 -13.22 -18.42 1.46
CA CYS A 222 -14.10 -17.84 2.46
C CYS A 222 -13.39 -17.59 3.78
N ILE A 223 -13.93 -16.69 4.60
CA ILE A 223 -13.47 -16.43 5.96
C ILE A 223 -14.66 -16.55 6.93
N ILE A 224 -14.40 -17.15 8.10
CA ILE A 224 -15.37 -17.19 9.19
C ILE A 224 -15.29 -15.84 9.94
N VAL A 225 -16.42 -15.11 9.99
CA VAL A 225 -16.52 -13.79 10.63
C VAL A 225 -17.49 -13.86 11.80
N PRO A 226 -17.00 -14.06 13.04
CA PRO A 226 -17.84 -14.23 14.23
C PRO A 226 -18.30 -12.87 14.80
N ARG A 227 -19.07 -12.11 14.01
CA ARG A 227 -19.59 -10.78 14.36
C ARG A 227 -21.10 -10.75 14.40
N LEU A 228 -21.65 -9.88 15.26
CA LEU A 228 -23.11 -9.68 15.32
C LEU A 228 -23.61 -8.98 14.04
N HIS A 229 -24.64 -9.49 13.42
CA HIS A 229 -25.24 -8.88 12.21
C HIS A 229 -25.75 -7.45 12.44
N ASN A 230 -26.36 -7.21 13.61
CA ASN A 230 -26.89 -5.88 13.98
C ASN A 230 -25.85 -4.93 14.53
N ASN A 231 -24.66 -5.43 14.92
CA ASN A 231 -23.52 -4.63 15.37
C ASN A 231 -22.19 -5.30 14.98
N PRO A 232 -21.73 -5.14 13.75
CA PRO A 232 -20.50 -5.78 13.28
C PRO A 232 -19.22 -5.38 14.02
N ASN A 233 -19.26 -4.31 14.82
CA ASN A 233 -18.14 -3.94 15.70
C ASN A 233 -17.98 -4.88 16.89
N GLN A 234 -19.01 -5.66 17.20
CA GLN A 234 -19.03 -6.57 18.36
C GLN A 234 -18.88 -8.02 17.93
N VAL A 235 -18.00 -8.74 18.63
CA VAL A 235 -17.87 -10.21 18.50
C VAL A 235 -19.09 -10.89 19.10
N ILE A 236 -19.57 -11.99 18.49
CA ILE A 236 -20.65 -12.79 19.05
C ILE A 236 -20.18 -13.37 20.38
N PRO A 237 -20.90 -13.14 21.51
CA PRO A 237 -20.54 -13.73 22.80
C PRO A 237 -20.56 -15.28 22.75
N ALA A 238 -19.68 -15.94 23.53
CA ALA A 238 -19.53 -17.39 23.47
C ALA A 238 -20.81 -18.18 23.74
N ASN A 239 -21.64 -17.73 24.70
CA ASN A 239 -22.93 -18.35 25.00
C ASN A 239 -23.96 -18.20 23.85
N GLN A 240 -23.91 -17.09 23.11
CA GLN A 240 -24.74 -16.87 21.93
C GLN A 240 -24.21 -17.69 20.75
N MET A 241 -22.90 -17.73 20.55
CA MET A 241 -22.24 -18.51 19.50
C MET A 241 -22.57 -20.01 19.64
N GLN A 242 -22.52 -20.56 20.86
CA GLN A 242 -22.87 -21.95 21.14
C GLN A 242 -24.34 -22.29 20.83
N ARG A 243 -25.26 -21.35 21.06
CA ARG A 243 -26.69 -21.57 20.83
C ARG A 243 -27.11 -21.38 19.38
N GLN A 244 -26.58 -20.35 18.72
CA GLN A 244 -27.01 -19.99 17.36
C GLN A 244 -26.16 -20.65 16.26
N TYR A 245 -24.88 -20.89 16.54
CA TYR A 245 -23.89 -21.42 15.58
C TYR A 245 -23.06 -22.55 16.21
N PRO A 246 -23.73 -23.62 16.71
CA PRO A 246 -23.05 -24.68 17.48
C PRO A 246 -21.97 -25.42 16.68
N ARG A 247 -22.13 -25.58 15.38
CA ARG A 247 -21.16 -26.23 14.51
C ARG A 247 -19.94 -25.35 14.29
N THR A 248 -20.14 -24.09 13.97
CA THR A 248 -19.06 -23.10 13.82
C THR A 248 -18.32 -22.89 15.13
N TYR A 249 -19.04 -22.88 16.27
CA TYR A 249 -18.38 -22.83 17.59
C TYR A 249 -17.53 -24.08 17.84
N GLY A 250 -18.06 -25.27 17.55
CA GLY A 250 -17.34 -26.55 17.71
C GLY A 250 -16.08 -26.59 16.86
N TYR A 251 -16.16 -26.12 15.60
CA TYR A 251 -15.00 -25.98 14.71
C TYR A 251 -13.93 -25.06 15.32
N LEU A 252 -14.30 -23.84 15.72
CA LEU A 252 -13.35 -22.88 16.31
C LEU A 252 -12.75 -23.38 17.63
N LYS A 253 -13.54 -24.13 18.44
CA LYS A 253 -13.10 -24.69 19.72
C LYS A 253 -11.97 -25.71 19.57
N ARG A 254 -11.87 -26.42 18.46
CA ARG A 254 -10.72 -27.32 18.17
C ARG A 254 -9.39 -26.57 18.18
N PHE A 255 -9.40 -25.30 17.78
CA PHE A 255 -8.21 -24.45 17.67
C PHE A 255 -8.03 -23.51 18.86
N GLU A 256 -8.82 -23.63 19.94
CA GLU A 256 -8.80 -22.70 21.08
C GLU A 256 -7.38 -22.52 21.65
N ALA A 257 -6.63 -23.61 21.85
CA ALA A 257 -5.27 -23.53 22.39
C ALA A 257 -4.32 -22.71 21.48
N VAL A 258 -4.48 -22.81 20.17
CA VAL A 258 -3.72 -22.03 19.19
C VAL A 258 -4.15 -20.58 19.22
N LEU A 259 -5.46 -20.33 19.24
CA LEU A 259 -6.05 -18.98 19.23
C LEU A 259 -5.69 -18.18 20.49
N LEU A 260 -5.62 -18.84 21.65
CA LEU A 260 -5.21 -18.21 22.91
C LEU A 260 -3.70 -17.90 22.97
N ARG A 261 -2.86 -18.62 22.20
CA ARG A 261 -1.40 -18.42 22.17
C ARG A 261 -0.93 -17.36 21.17
N ARG A 262 -1.83 -16.70 20.43
CA ARG A 262 -1.45 -15.66 19.47
C ARG A 262 -0.62 -14.57 20.15
N ALA A 263 0.55 -14.26 19.55
CA ALA A 263 1.52 -13.31 20.13
C ALA A 263 1.18 -11.84 19.91
N ASP A 264 0.21 -11.55 19.04
CA ASP A 264 -0.16 -10.20 18.64
C ASP A 264 -0.70 -9.37 19.82
N ALA A 265 -0.21 -8.14 19.98
CA ALA A 265 -0.53 -7.27 21.11
C ALA A 265 -2.01 -6.85 21.14
N MET A 266 -2.63 -6.60 19.98
CA MET A 266 -4.05 -6.22 19.91
C MET A 266 -4.94 -7.39 20.31
N VAL A 267 -4.62 -8.60 19.82
CA VAL A 267 -5.38 -9.81 20.17
C VAL A 267 -5.22 -10.14 21.65
N LYS A 268 -4.00 -10.09 22.19
CA LYS A 268 -3.76 -10.30 23.64
C LYS A 268 -4.56 -9.34 24.50
N SER A 269 -4.47 -8.05 24.19
CA SER A 269 -5.21 -7.02 24.93
C SER A 269 -6.73 -7.23 24.86
N ALA A 270 -7.26 -7.71 23.74
CA ALA A 270 -8.69 -8.03 23.62
C ALA A 270 -9.09 -9.23 24.48
N LEU A 271 -8.28 -10.31 24.47
CA LEU A 271 -8.52 -11.49 25.31
C LEU A 271 -8.44 -11.15 26.79
N GLU A 272 -7.51 -10.31 27.22
CA GLU A 272 -7.39 -9.81 28.60
C GLU A 272 -8.62 -8.99 29.04
N ARG A 273 -9.30 -8.30 28.11
CA ARG A 273 -10.57 -7.60 28.35
C ARG A 273 -11.80 -8.52 28.36
N GLY A 274 -11.61 -9.84 28.16
CA GLY A 274 -12.69 -10.82 28.20
C GLY A 274 -13.36 -11.10 26.85
N GLU A 275 -12.76 -10.66 25.74
CA GLU A 275 -13.23 -11.07 24.41
C GLU A 275 -13.11 -12.59 24.21
N PRO A 276 -14.00 -13.23 23.45
CA PRO A 276 -13.94 -14.68 23.20
C PRO A 276 -12.61 -15.09 22.55
N PHE A 277 -12.17 -16.34 22.78
CA PHE A 277 -10.92 -16.88 22.23
C PHE A 277 -10.81 -16.77 20.71
N TYR A 278 -11.94 -16.75 20.01
CA TYR A 278 -12.03 -16.58 18.55
C TYR A 278 -12.10 -15.11 18.11
N PHE A 279 -11.81 -14.16 18.99
CA PHE A 279 -11.68 -12.76 18.61
C PHE A 279 -10.57 -12.57 17.57
N TYR A 280 -10.80 -11.69 16.59
CA TYR A 280 -9.76 -11.08 15.77
C TYR A 280 -10.15 -9.63 15.38
N GLY A 281 -9.17 -8.84 14.96
CA GLY A 281 -9.30 -7.40 14.80
C GLY A 281 -9.58 -6.94 13.36
N ALA A 282 -9.64 -5.62 13.21
CA ALA A 282 -9.86 -4.91 11.94
C ALA A 282 -11.14 -5.35 11.21
N VAL A 283 -12.19 -5.63 11.95
CA VAL A 283 -13.54 -5.91 11.45
C VAL A 283 -14.51 -4.99 12.17
N GLY A 284 -15.30 -4.25 11.40
CA GLY A 284 -16.31 -3.33 11.88
C GLY A 284 -17.37 -3.08 10.82
N THR A 285 -18.28 -2.13 11.04
CA THR A 285 -19.38 -1.81 10.11
C THR A 285 -18.87 -1.55 8.69
N TYR A 286 -17.73 -0.88 8.55
CA TYR A 286 -17.09 -0.59 7.27
C TYR A 286 -16.72 -1.85 6.47
N THR A 287 -16.44 -2.97 7.15
CA THR A 287 -16.08 -4.23 6.49
C THR A 287 -17.26 -4.86 5.74
N PHE A 288 -18.49 -4.50 6.13
CA PHE A 288 -19.74 -5.04 5.55
C PHE A 288 -20.36 -4.15 4.48
N ALA A 289 -19.67 -3.09 4.06
CA ALA A 289 -20.13 -2.27 2.94
C ALA A 289 -20.37 -3.11 1.68
N PRO A 290 -21.44 -2.86 0.92
CA PRO A 290 -21.83 -3.66 -0.25
C PRO A 290 -20.79 -3.55 -1.39
N TRP A 291 -20.15 -2.42 -1.53
CA TRP A 291 -19.11 -2.16 -2.52
C TRP A 291 -17.81 -1.79 -1.88
N LYS A 292 -16.72 -2.19 -2.50
CA LYS A 292 -15.37 -1.82 -2.06
C LYS A 292 -14.48 -1.53 -3.26
N VAL A 293 -13.63 -0.53 -3.13
CA VAL A 293 -12.43 -0.43 -3.96
C VAL A 293 -11.28 -1.03 -3.17
N VAL A 294 -10.71 -2.10 -3.70
CA VAL A 294 -9.60 -2.84 -3.10
C VAL A 294 -8.34 -2.68 -3.95
N TRP A 295 -7.17 -2.75 -3.35
CA TRP A 295 -5.92 -2.75 -4.14
C TRP A 295 -4.87 -3.66 -3.53
N LEU A 296 -3.91 -4.07 -4.36
CA LEU A 296 -2.79 -4.88 -3.94
C LEU A 296 -1.82 -4.03 -3.12
N GLY A 297 -1.59 -4.43 -1.86
CA GLY A 297 -0.74 -3.68 -0.93
C GLY A 297 0.75 -4.05 -1.02
N PHE A 298 1.06 -5.30 -1.37
CA PHE A 298 2.42 -5.85 -1.40
C PHE A 298 2.81 -6.29 -2.80
N GLY A 299 4.09 -6.17 -3.13
CA GLY A 299 4.67 -6.66 -4.38
C GLY A 299 4.20 -5.92 -5.62
N ALA A 300 3.55 -4.77 -5.47
CA ALA A 300 3.11 -3.96 -6.59
C ALA A 300 4.09 -2.81 -6.85
N THR A 301 4.46 -2.61 -8.11
CA THR A 301 5.25 -1.46 -8.59
C THR A 301 4.37 -0.27 -8.96
N GLU A 302 3.06 -0.51 -9.10
CA GLU A 302 2.03 0.49 -9.40
C GLU A 302 0.73 0.17 -8.64
N MET A 303 -0.18 1.13 -8.58
CA MET A 303 -1.51 0.92 -8.00
C MET A 303 -2.29 -0.10 -8.85
N GLN A 304 -2.71 -1.18 -8.24
CA GLN A 304 -3.53 -2.23 -8.83
C GLN A 304 -4.85 -2.30 -8.09
N ALA A 305 -5.76 -1.41 -8.44
CA ALA A 305 -7.07 -1.31 -7.82
C ALA A 305 -8.16 -2.00 -8.64
N ALA A 306 -9.15 -2.55 -7.93
CA ALA A 306 -10.35 -3.11 -8.52
C ALA A 306 -11.59 -2.83 -7.66
N VAL A 307 -12.76 -2.87 -8.28
CA VAL A 307 -14.05 -2.81 -7.58
C VAL A 307 -14.53 -4.24 -7.30
N VAL A 308 -15.05 -4.45 -6.10
CA VAL A 308 -15.74 -5.69 -5.73
C VAL A 308 -17.06 -5.37 -5.06
N GLY A 309 -18.11 -6.05 -5.52
CA GLY A 309 -19.46 -5.97 -4.97
C GLY A 309 -19.79 -7.18 -4.10
N LEU A 310 -21.09 -7.41 -3.90
CA LEU A 310 -21.58 -8.59 -3.18
C LEU A 310 -21.37 -9.87 -4.00
N VAL A 311 -20.97 -10.95 -3.34
CA VAL A 311 -20.90 -12.30 -3.91
C VAL A 311 -21.90 -13.18 -3.16
N ASP A 312 -22.85 -13.80 -3.87
CA ASP A 312 -23.98 -14.57 -3.28
C ASP A 312 -24.75 -13.76 -2.21
N GLY A 313 -24.91 -12.44 -2.43
CA GLY A 313 -25.58 -11.52 -1.49
C GLY A 313 -24.77 -11.15 -0.25
N LYS A 314 -23.51 -11.57 -0.14
CA LYS A 314 -22.63 -11.28 0.99
C LYS A 314 -21.50 -10.31 0.61
N PRO A 315 -21.15 -9.37 1.51
CA PRO A 315 -20.01 -8.50 1.31
C PRO A 315 -18.70 -9.29 1.30
N VAL A 316 -17.81 -8.90 0.40
CA VAL A 316 -16.48 -9.52 0.27
C VAL A 316 -15.56 -8.99 1.36
N MET A 317 -14.84 -9.89 2.03
CA MET A 317 -13.83 -9.58 3.04
C MET A 317 -12.45 -9.48 2.41
N THR A 318 -11.60 -8.66 3.00
CA THR A 318 -10.21 -8.47 2.60
C THR A 318 -9.26 -8.87 3.71
N ASN A 319 -8.07 -9.32 3.37
CA ASN A 319 -7.00 -9.60 4.33
C ASN A 319 -6.19 -8.33 4.64
N GLN A 320 -5.88 -8.07 5.91
CA GLN A 320 -5.19 -6.88 6.39
C GLN A 320 -3.87 -6.59 5.66
N ALA A 321 -3.03 -7.60 5.49
CA ALA A 321 -1.68 -7.41 4.96
C ALA A 321 -1.68 -7.10 3.46
N MET A 322 -2.61 -7.69 2.71
CA MET A 322 -2.54 -7.72 1.25
C MET A 322 -3.44 -6.70 0.57
N HIS A 323 -4.58 -6.33 1.19
CA HIS A 323 -5.59 -5.53 0.52
C HIS A 323 -6.17 -4.44 1.44
N PRO A 324 -5.62 -3.23 1.43
CA PRO A 324 -6.36 -2.05 1.87
C PRO A 324 -7.59 -1.83 0.99
N PHE A 325 -8.61 -1.20 1.55
CA PHE A 325 -9.85 -0.94 0.80
C PHE A 325 -10.58 0.32 1.27
N VAL A 326 -11.41 0.86 0.39
CA VAL A 326 -12.38 1.91 0.71
C VAL A 326 -13.78 1.31 0.67
N PRO A 327 -14.55 1.37 1.78
CA PRO A 327 -15.95 0.92 1.82
C PRO A 327 -16.87 1.95 1.16
N LEU A 328 -17.85 1.51 0.37
CA LEU A 328 -18.77 2.35 -0.38
C LEU A 328 -20.17 1.72 -0.46
N ASP A 329 -21.19 2.57 -0.55
CA ASP A 329 -22.58 2.14 -0.66
C ASP A 329 -23.07 2.06 -2.11
N ARG A 330 -22.33 2.70 -3.04
CA ARG A 330 -22.74 2.85 -4.45
C ARG A 330 -21.68 2.28 -5.38
N GLU A 331 -22.16 1.57 -6.41
CA GLU A 331 -21.33 0.98 -7.46
C GLU A 331 -20.62 2.03 -8.31
N ASP A 332 -21.37 3.04 -8.79
CA ASP A 332 -20.83 4.10 -9.63
C ASP A 332 -19.72 4.92 -8.91
N GLU A 333 -19.90 5.19 -7.61
CA GLU A 333 -18.87 5.83 -6.79
C GLU A 333 -17.64 4.93 -6.63
N ALA A 334 -17.81 3.62 -6.48
CA ALA A 334 -16.69 2.68 -6.39
C ALA A 334 -15.90 2.66 -7.71
N HIS A 335 -16.57 2.61 -8.85
CA HIS A 335 -15.93 2.67 -10.16
C HIS A 335 -15.23 4.00 -10.42
N TYR A 336 -15.82 5.14 -10.02
CA TYR A 336 -15.15 6.44 -10.08
C TYR A 336 -13.85 6.43 -9.28
N LEU A 337 -13.89 6.02 -8.02
CA LEU A 337 -12.70 5.98 -7.17
C LEU A 337 -11.64 5.02 -7.73
N CYS A 338 -12.04 3.85 -8.23
CA CYS A 338 -11.13 2.89 -8.84
C CYS A 338 -10.43 3.48 -10.08
N ALA A 339 -11.15 4.21 -10.94
CA ALA A 339 -10.56 4.91 -12.08
C ALA A 339 -9.52 5.95 -11.64
N CYS A 340 -9.83 6.73 -10.59
CA CYS A 340 -8.89 7.69 -10.03
C CYS A 340 -7.61 6.99 -9.54
N LEU A 341 -7.75 5.91 -8.76
CA LEU A 341 -6.61 5.18 -8.19
C LEU A 341 -5.72 4.55 -9.27
N ASN A 342 -6.32 4.00 -10.31
CA ASN A 342 -5.59 3.37 -11.41
C ASN A 342 -5.03 4.37 -12.44
N SER A 343 -5.33 5.67 -12.36
CA SER A 343 -4.76 6.66 -13.29
C SER A 343 -3.26 6.85 -13.08
N SER A 344 -2.53 7.13 -14.14
CA SER A 344 -1.11 7.51 -14.10
C SER A 344 -0.87 8.71 -13.19
N VAL A 345 -1.86 9.60 -13.09
CA VAL A 345 -1.83 10.81 -12.25
C VAL A 345 -1.71 10.45 -10.77
N VAL A 346 -2.59 9.57 -10.27
CA VAL A 346 -2.57 9.10 -8.88
C VAL A 346 -1.40 8.16 -8.65
N ASN A 347 -1.07 7.29 -9.61
CA ASN A 347 0.09 6.42 -9.51
C ASN A 347 1.37 7.19 -9.28
N LEU A 348 1.66 8.23 -10.08
CA LEU A 348 2.85 9.04 -9.87
C LEU A 348 2.80 9.76 -8.52
N ALA A 349 1.65 10.31 -8.13
CA ALA A 349 1.50 10.98 -6.84
C ALA A 349 1.86 10.04 -5.68
N VAL A 350 1.41 8.78 -5.71
CA VAL A 350 1.73 7.77 -4.68
C VAL A 350 3.22 7.38 -4.73
N ILE A 351 3.71 6.93 -5.89
CA ILE A 351 5.06 6.40 -6.07
C ILE A 351 6.13 7.44 -5.73
N SER A 352 5.87 8.70 -6.08
CA SER A 352 6.83 9.78 -5.88
C SER A 352 7.15 10.07 -4.41
N HIS A 353 6.26 9.73 -3.46
CA HIS A 353 6.51 9.95 -2.03
C HIS A 353 6.53 8.66 -1.18
N THR A 354 6.27 7.50 -1.77
CA THR A 354 6.38 6.21 -1.10
C THR A 354 7.72 5.52 -1.41
N GLN A 355 8.01 4.45 -0.69
CA GLN A 355 9.11 3.54 -1.05
C GLN A 355 8.59 2.51 -2.05
N LEU A 356 9.18 2.42 -3.23
CA LEU A 356 8.86 1.38 -4.21
C LEU A 356 9.27 -0.01 -3.71
N GLY A 357 8.45 -1.02 -4.00
CA GLY A 357 8.64 -2.41 -3.57
C GLY A 357 8.14 -2.70 -2.14
N GLY A 358 7.96 -3.95 -1.81
CA GLY A 358 7.50 -4.40 -0.51
C GLY A 358 6.13 -3.85 -0.11
N LYS A 359 6.07 -3.09 0.98
CA LYS A 359 4.82 -2.58 1.59
C LYS A 359 4.34 -1.23 1.05
N SER A 360 4.77 -0.80 -0.13
CA SER A 360 4.54 0.56 -0.65
C SER A 360 3.07 0.96 -0.69
N PHE A 361 2.19 0.03 -1.07
CA PHE A 361 0.75 0.28 -1.20
C PHE A 361 -0.07 -0.34 -0.06
N ALA A 362 0.56 -1.03 0.90
CA ALA A 362 -0.12 -1.72 2.00
C ALA A 362 -0.67 -0.79 3.09
N GLN A 363 -0.22 0.47 3.12
CA GLN A 363 -0.65 1.42 4.13
C GLN A 363 -2.00 2.03 3.76
N SER A 364 -2.97 1.98 4.69
CA SER A 364 -4.29 2.58 4.49
C SER A 364 -4.24 4.12 4.42
N ASN A 365 -3.20 4.75 4.96
CA ASN A 365 -3.03 6.22 4.93
C ASN A 365 -2.52 6.75 3.57
N ILE A 366 -2.32 5.89 2.56
CA ILE A 366 -1.85 6.32 1.23
C ILE A 366 -2.73 7.40 0.59
N LEU A 367 -4.04 7.39 0.90
CA LEU A 367 -4.98 8.37 0.38
C LEU A 367 -4.95 9.71 1.13
N GLU A 368 -4.30 9.82 2.30
CA GLU A 368 -4.27 11.06 3.09
C GLU A 368 -3.54 12.20 2.38
N HIS A 369 -2.71 11.88 1.40
CA HIS A 369 -1.91 12.86 0.66
C HIS A 369 -2.40 13.08 -0.78
N ILE A 370 -3.54 12.49 -1.18
CA ILE A 370 -4.05 12.59 -2.55
C ILE A 370 -5.46 13.17 -2.51
N ARG A 371 -5.65 14.32 -3.13
CA ARG A 371 -6.93 15.01 -3.17
C ARG A 371 -7.88 14.35 -4.18
N ILE A 372 -8.61 13.32 -3.74
CA ILE A 372 -9.70 12.72 -4.52
C ILE A 372 -11.01 13.29 -4.00
N PRO A 373 -11.73 14.08 -4.79
CA PRO A 373 -13.01 14.67 -4.38
C PRO A 373 -14.10 13.60 -4.30
N ARG A 374 -15.10 13.84 -3.43
CA ARG A 374 -16.27 12.97 -3.30
C ARG A 374 -17.00 12.87 -4.63
N PHE A 375 -17.51 11.67 -4.93
CA PHE A 375 -18.29 11.43 -6.15
C PHE A 375 -19.52 12.33 -6.20
N ASP A 376 -19.69 13.00 -7.33
CA ASP A 376 -20.87 13.78 -7.65
C ASP A 376 -21.52 13.19 -8.91
N PRO A 377 -22.75 12.63 -8.80
CA PRO A 377 -23.46 12.03 -9.94
C PRO A 377 -23.93 13.05 -10.97
N LYS A 378 -23.74 14.34 -10.74
CA LYS A 378 -24.02 15.42 -11.71
C LYS A 378 -22.77 15.86 -12.46
N ASN A 379 -21.58 15.48 -11.98
CA ASN A 379 -20.33 15.86 -12.62
C ASN A 379 -20.00 14.91 -13.79
N PRO A 380 -19.94 15.41 -15.03
CA PRO A 380 -19.69 14.57 -16.20
C PRO A 380 -18.29 13.89 -16.19
N VAL A 381 -17.30 14.49 -15.53
CA VAL A 381 -15.97 13.89 -15.37
C VAL A 381 -16.05 12.67 -14.46
N HIS A 382 -16.77 12.78 -13.33
CA HIS A 382 -16.93 11.66 -12.39
C HIS A 382 -17.70 10.50 -13.02
N LEU A 383 -18.81 10.79 -13.72
CA LEU A 383 -19.59 9.79 -14.44
C LEU A 383 -18.76 9.07 -15.52
N ARG A 384 -17.97 9.82 -16.29
CA ARG A 384 -17.13 9.23 -17.34
C ARG A 384 -16.04 8.33 -16.77
N LEU A 385 -15.40 8.74 -15.66
CA LEU A 385 -14.41 7.92 -14.98
C LEU A 385 -15.03 6.62 -14.45
N ALA A 386 -16.24 6.68 -13.89
CA ALA A 386 -16.98 5.50 -13.44
C ALA A 386 -17.26 4.55 -14.61
N GLU A 387 -17.80 5.06 -15.72
CA GLU A 387 -18.08 4.28 -16.94
C GLU A 387 -16.81 3.60 -17.49
N LEU A 388 -15.71 4.34 -17.58
CA LEU A 388 -14.44 3.82 -18.05
C LEU A 388 -13.92 2.69 -17.16
N SER A 389 -14.06 2.83 -15.84
CA SER A 389 -13.71 1.77 -14.90
C SER A 389 -14.55 0.51 -15.12
N MET A 390 -15.87 0.62 -15.30
CA MET A 390 -16.73 -0.52 -15.60
C MET A 390 -16.25 -1.26 -16.87
N ARG A 391 -16.00 -0.51 -17.94
CA ARG A 391 -15.47 -1.05 -19.19
C ARG A 391 -14.08 -1.70 -19.03
N ALA A 392 -13.22 -1.13 -18.18
CA ALA A 392 -11.90 -1.70 -17.88
C ALA A 392 -12.02 -3.04 -17.14
N HIS A 393 -12.95 -3.16 -16.17
CA HIS A 393 -13.23 -4.42 -15.50
C HIS A 393 -13.75 -5.50 -16.47
N GLU A 394 -14.63 -5.13 -17.41
CA GLU A 394 -15.10 -6.05 -18.44
C GLU A 394 -13.95 -6.53 -19.35
N ALA A 395 -13.09 -5.60 -19.83
CA ALA A 395 -11.95 -5.94 -20.66
C ALA A 395 -10.94 -6.82 -19.92
N ALA A 396 -10.62 -6.50 -18.66
CA ALA A 396 -9.74 -7.30 -17.81
C ALA A 396 -10.28 -8.71 -17.56
N LYS A 397 -11.59 -8.85 -17.34
CA LYS A 397 -12.25 -10.13 -17.11
C LYS A 397 -12.14 -11.10 -18.29
N ILE A 398 -12.21 -10.57 -19.52
CA ILE A 398 -12.10 -11.38 -20.74
C ILE A 398 -10.67 -11.45 -21.29
N GLY A 399 -9.69 -10.77 -20.66
CA GLY A 399 -8.29 -10.76 -21.09
C GLY A 399 -8.03 -9.95 -22.36
N ASP A 400 -8.88 -8.96 -22.70
CA ASP A 400 -8.69 -8.07 -23.86
C ASP A 400 -7.72 -6.94 -23.52
N GLU A 401 -6.42 -7.24 -23.57
CA GLU A 401 -5.35 -6.29 -23.21
C GLU A 401 -5.29 -5.07 -24.16
N MET A 402 -5.64 -5.23 -25.43
CA MET A 402 -5.59 -4.11 -26.38
C MET A 402 -6.68 -3.08 -26.03
N ARG A 403 -7.90 -3.55 -25.85
CA ARG A 403 -9.03 -2.72 -25.41
C ARG A 403 -8.77 -2.08 -24.05
N LEU A 404 -8.15 -2.83 -23.13
CA LEU A 404 -7.81 -2.34 -21.79
C LEU A 404 -6.84 -1.14 -21.87
N ARG A 405 -5.78 -1.22 -22.67
CA ARG A 405 -4.83 -0.11 -22.89
C ARG A 405 -5.50 1.14 -23.47
N GLU A 406 -6.42 0.98 -24.39
CA GLU A 406 -7.19 2.10 -24.96
C GLU A 406 -8.04 2.79 -23.88
N ILE A 407 -8.73 1.99 -23.05
CA ILE A 407 -9.55 2.49 -21.93
C ILE A 407 -8.66 3.20 -20.90
N GLU A 408 -7.51 2.64 -20.54
CA GLU A 408 -6.57 3.26 -19.60
C GLU A 408 -6.04 4.61 -20.09
N ALA A 409 -5.77 4.73 -21.37
CA ALA A 409 -5.40 6.02 -21.98
C ALA A 409 -6.55 7.04 -21.89
N GLU A 410 -7.82 6.59 -21.97
CA GLU A 410 -8.96 7.47 -21.73
C GLU A 410 -9.10 7.83 -20.25
N VAL A 411 -8.91 6.87 -19.33
CA VAL A 411 -8.92 7.11 -17.88
C VAL A 411 -7.92 8.21 -17.51
N ASP A 412 -6.70 8.15 -18.04
CA ASP A 412 -5.67 9.16 -17.80
C ASP A 412 -6.09 10.55 -18.26
N ARG A 413 -6.67 10.67 -19.47
CA ARG A 413 -7.15 11.96 -19.99
C ARG A 413 -8.29 12.53 -19.16
N TRP A 414 -9.21 11.70 -18.65
CA TRP A 414 -10.32 12.16 -17.81
C TRP A 414 -9.87 12.44 -16.38
N ALA A 415 -8.95 11.67 -15.83
CA ALA A 415 -8.31 11.96 -14.56
C ALA A 415 -7.53 13.29 -14.61
N ALA A 416 -6.81 13.57 -15.71
CA ALA A 416 -6.14 14.86 -15.88
C ALA A 416 -7.13 16.04 -15.79
N LYS A 417 -8.34 15.92 -16.37
CA LYS A 417 -9.39 16.96 -16.26
C LYS A 417 -9.86 17.16 -14.81
N LEU A 418 -9.93 16.08 -14.01
CA LEU A 418 -10.36 16.15 -12.61
C LEU A 418 -9.46 17.09 -11.79
N TRP A 419 -8.17 17.15 -12.08
CA TRP A 419 -7.19 18.00 -11.39
C TRP A 419 -6.74 19.23 -12.24
N ASN A 420 -7.42 19.52 -13.35
CA ASN A 420 -7.08 20.64 -14.24
C ASN A 420 -5.61 20.56 -14.73
N LEU A 421 -5.18 19.37 -15.12
CA LEU A 421 -3.89 19.15 -15.75
C LEU A 421 -3.99 19.40 -17.27
N THR A 422 -2.94 19.97 -17.84
CA THR A 422 -2.80 20.09 -19.31
C THR A 422 -2.29 18.77 -19.89
N ASP A 423 -2.41 18.62 -21.21
CA ASP A 423 -1.89 17.45 -21.92
C ASP A 423 -0.36 17.32 -21.80
N ASP A 424 0.36 18.45 -21.71
CA ASP A 424 1.80 18.45 -21.47
C ASP A 424 2.15 17.97 -20.06
N GLU A 425 1.41 18.43 -19.06
CA GLU A 425 1.56 17.97 -17.67
C GLU A 425 1.25 16.48 -17.53
N LEU A 426 0.23 15.97 -18.21
CA LEU A 426 -0.08 14.55 -18.24
C LEU A 426 1.06 13.74 -18.89
N ARG A 427 1.63 14.21 -20.01
CA ARG A 427 2.80 13.55 -20.63
C ARG A 427 4.02 13.54 -19.71
N ASP A 428 4.31 14.65 -19.02
CA ASP A 428 5.42 14.73 -18.04
C ASP A 428 5.20 13.74 -16.87
N ILE A 429 3.94 13.58 -16.40
CA ILE A 429 3.55 12.59 -15.37
C ILE A 429 3.79 11.17 -15.88
N GLN A 430 3.26 10.82 -17.05
CA GLN A 430 3.38 9.48 -17.63
C GLN A 430 4.85 9.11 -17.89
N GLN A 431 5.66 10.04 -18.39
CA GLN A 431 7.08 9.82 -18.59
C GLN A 431 7.81 9.59 -17.26
N SER A 432 7.53 10.40 -16.23
CA SER A 432 8.15 10.23 -14.92
C SER A 432 7.73 8.93 -14.24
N LEU A 433 6.47 8.52 -14.42
CA LEU A 433 5.95 7.24 -13.92
C LEU A 433 6.65 6.05 -14.60
N ALA A 434 6.76 6.05 -15.93
CA ALA A 434 7.45 4.99 -16.65
C ALA A 434 8.90 4.82 -16.19
N GLU A 435 9.62 5.92 -15.98
CA GLU A 435 11.00 5.89 -15.49
C GLU A 435 11.11 5.35 -14.05
N LEU A 436 10.13 5.62 -13.19
CA LEU A 436 10.10 5.09 -11.82
C LEU A 436 9.66 3.62 -11.77
N SER A 437 8.71 3.21 -12.61
CA SER A 437 8.16 1.84 -12.64
C SER A 437 9.13 0.82 -13.25
N GLU A 438 10.05 1.25 -14.11
CA GLU A 438 11.10 0.38 -14.68
C GLU A 438 12.24 0.06 -13.68
N MET A 439 12.14 0.52 -12.42
CA MET A 439 13.12 0.18 -11.38
C MET A 439 12.95 -1.29 -10.98
N PRO A 440 14.04 -2.10 -10.95
CA PRO A 440 13.94 -3.47 -10.46
C PRO A 440 13.50 -3.48 -8.99
N GLU A 441 12.61 -4.41 -8.66
CA GLU A 441 12.24 -4.64 -7.27
C GLU A 441 13.48 -5.05 -6.46
N PRO A 442 13.64 -4.56 -5.23
CA PRO A 442 14.61 -5.12 -4.29
C PRO A 442 14.28 -6.60 -4.09
N ILE A 443 15.26 -7.47 -4.12
CA ILE A 443 15.08 -8.88 -3.76
C ILE A 443 14.60 -8.90 -2.31
N GLU A 444 13.33 -9.25 -2.08
CA GLU A 444 12.84 -9.53 -0.74
C GLU A 444 13.39 -10.90 -0.34
N GLU A 445 14.18 -10.95 0.72
CA GLU A 445 14.42 -12.21 1.42
C GLU A 445 13.06 -12.67 1.98
N GLU A 446 12.63 -13.86 1.61
CA GLU A 446 11.47 -14.53 2.22
C GLU A 446 11.73 -14.69 3.73
N GLU A 447 11.02 -13.90 4.58
CA GLU A 447 10.93 -14.11 6.02
C GLU A 447 9.91 -15.22 6.37
#